data_eaa317cdf25c25d8691b492417e4466a
#
_entry.id   eaa317cdf25c25d8691b492417e4466a
#
_cell.length_a   1.000
_cell.length_b   1.000
_cell.length_c   1.000
_cell.angle_alpha   90.00
_cell.angle_beta   90.00
_cell.angle_gamma   90.00
#
_symmetry.space_group_name_H-M   'P 1'
#
loop_
_entity.id
_entity.type
_entity.pdbx_description
1 polymer ?
#
loop_
_entity_poly.entity_id
_entity_poly.type
_entity_poly.pdbx_seq_one_letter_code
_entity_poly.pdbx_strand_id
1 'polypeptide(L)'
;CGINLVSYTITHHTRQSAIGLPFISKKTYDGEDVSVTEYTMSEIIASIYDQIEQSGIHEGILFLDEINCVSETLAPTMLQFLQYKTFGNHRVPDGFVIVTAGNPPEYNKSVRDFDIVTYDRVKRIYIEEDFSVWKEYAYKAQIHGAILSYLEIKKNNFYSVVSDLDGKRFVTARGWEDLSQVMKVYEQLGFAIDYDFVVQYLQDEEIARDFAAYYELYNKYKNIYRIPEILEGSIPENSMTIKNAPFDEKLSLLGLLLDSLGQEFISYFRKKA
;
A
#
# COMPACT_ATOMS: atom_id res chain seq x y z
N CYS A 1 5.55 -15.50 -7.52
CA CYS A 1 7.01 -15.72 -7.54
C CYS A 1 7.42 -17.13 -7.13
N GLY A 2 6.54 -17.96 -6.56
CA GLY A 2 6.86 -19.34 -6.16
C GLY A 2 7.71 -19.44 -4.89
N ILE A 3 7.69 -18.40 -4.03
CA ILE A 3 8.33 -18.36 -2.72
C ILE A 3 7.29 -17.98 -1.65
N ASN A 4 7.56 -18.31 -0.40
CA ASN A 4 6.70 -17.94 0.72
C ASN A 4 6.85 -16.47 1.11
N LEU A 5 5.77 -15.89 1.63
CA LEU A 5 5.75 -14.57 2.26
C LEU A 5 5.09 -14.67 3.63
N VAL A 6 5.83 -14.33 4.67
CA VAL A 6 5.33 -14.17 6.04
C VAL A 6 5.48 -12.71 6.42
N SER A 7 4.38 -12.03 6.78
CA SER A 7 4.36 -10.58 7.01
C SER A 7 3.86 -10.27 8.41
N TYR A 8 4.57 -9.39 9.12
CA TYR A 8 4.22 -8.90 10.44
C TYR A 8 4.39 -7.39 10.54
N THR A 9 3.45 -6.73 11.22
CA THR A 9 3.62 -5.35 11.69
C THR A 9 4.15 -5.37 13.11
N ILE A 10 5.40 -4.94 13.30
CA ILE A 10 6.13 -5.13 14.57
C ILE A 10 5.59 -4.29 15.71
N THR A 11 4.91 -3.20 15.45
CA THR A 11 4.31 -2.32 16.47
C THR A 11 3.29 -3.01 17.37
N HIS A 12 2.69 -4.11 16.90
CA HIS A 12 1.74 -4.91 17.68
C HIS A 12 2.41 -5.93 18.60
N HIS A 13 3.74 -6.10 18.52
CA HIS A 13 4.47 -7.06 19.32
C HIS A 13 5.10 -6.45 20.56
N THR A 14 4.92 -7.13 21.69
CA THR A 14 5.69 -6.89 22.91
C THR A 14 7.01 -7.66 22.84
N ARG A 15 7.95 -7.33 23.72
CA ARG A 15 9.20 -8.10 23.83
C ARG A 15 8.92 -9.59 24.07
N GLN A 16 7.93 -9.92 24.89
CA GLN A 16 7.57 -11.30 25.23
C GLN A 16 6.97 -12.06 24.03
N SER A 17 6.09 -11.43 23.26
CA SER A 17 5.53 -12.08 22.06
C SER A 17 6.57 -12.26 20.94
N ALA A 18 7.54 -11.33 20.83
CA ALA A 18 8.59 -11.43 19.82
C ALA A 18 9.65 -12.48 20.14
N ILE A 19 10.08 -12.58 21.42
CA ILE A 19 11.13 -13.53 21.84
C ILE A 19 10.57 -14.91 22.20
N GLY A 20 9.33 -14.96 22.68
CA GLY A 20 8.70 -16.10 23.33
C GLY A 20 8.62 -15.91 24.85
N LEU A 21 7.90 -16.78 25.52
CA LEU A 21 7.74 -16.78 26.97
C LEU A 21 8.84 -17.59 27.65
N PRO A 22 9.44 -17.07 28.73
CA PRO A 22 10.42 -17.84 29.49
C PRO A 22 9.73 -19.00 30.23
N PHE A 23 10.36 -20.16 30.22
CA PHE A 23 9.97 -21.29 31.07
C PHE A 23 11.21 -21.94 31.68
N ILE A 24 11.02 -22.67 32.76
CA ILE A 24 12.12 -23.35 33.49
C ILE A 24 12.15 -24.80 32.97
N SER A 25 13.32 -25.20 32.47
CA SER A 25 13.64 -26.59 32.14
C SER A 25 14.76 -27.11 33.07
N LYS A 26 14.79 -28.43 33.29
CA LYS A 26 15.90 -29.08 34.00
C LYS A 26 16.88 -29.66 32.97
N LYS A 27 18.15 -29.38 33.15
CA LYS A 27 19.24 -29.95 32.34
C LYS A 27 20.35 -30.47 33.24
N THR A 28 20.97 -31.53 32.81
CA THR A 28 22.10 -32.14 33.52
C THR A 28 23.40 -31.70 32.88
N TYR A 29 24.30 -31.07 33.61
CA TYR A 29 25.63 -30.70 33.15
C TYR A 29 26.65 -31.29 34.14
N ASP A 30 27.65 -31.99 33.63
CA ASP A 30 28.68 -32.65 34.43
C ASP A 30 28.15 -33.57 35.53
N GLY A 31 26.94 -34.13 35.36
CA GLY A 31 26.28 -35.00 36.33
C GLY A 31 25.45 -34.28 37.38
N GLU A 32 25.35 -32.95 37.34
CA GLU A 32 24.53 -32.15 38.24
C GLU A 32 23.29 -31.61 37.52
N ASP A 33 22.11 -31.75 38.17
CA ASP A 33 20.85 -31.25 37.66
C ASP A 33 20.72 -29.75 38.03
N VAL A 34 20.63 -28.93 36.99
CA VAL A 34 20.43 -27.48 37.12
C VAL A 34 19.15 -27.03 36.43
N SER A 35 18.54 -26.00 36.99
CA SER A 35 17.40 -25.33 36.37
C SER A 35 17.90 -24.24 35.43
N VAL A 36 17.47 -24.29 34.17
CA VAL A 36 17.80 -23.29 33.15
C VAL A 36 16.55 -22.62 32.63
N THR A 37 16.67 -21.35 32.27
CA THR A 37 15.59 -20.63 31.61
C THR A 37 15.70 -20.83 30.09
N GLU A 38 14.63 -21.31 29.51
CA GLU A 38 14.46 -21.41 28.06
C GLU A 38 13.29 -20.55 27.64
N TYR A 39 13.18 -20.31 26.34
CA TYR A 39 12.08 -19.52 25.76
C TYR A 39 11.28 -20.39 24.81
N THR A 40 9.96 -20.24 24.83
CA THR A 40 9.10 -20.82 23.79
C THR A 40 9.44 -20.19 22.43
N MET A 41 9.16 -20.90 21.35
CA MET A 41 9.34 -20.33 20.02
C MET A 41 8.42 -19.09 19.86
N SER A 42 8.97 -18.02 19.30
CA SER A 42 8.17 -16.84 18.99
C SER A 42 7.17 -17.13 17.87
N GLU A 43 6.02 -16.45 17.90
CA GLU A 43 5.01 -16.53 16.87
C GLU A 43 5.59 -16.20 15.47
N ILE A 44 6.49 -15.22 15.39
CA ILE A 44 7.12 -14.80 14.14
C ILE A 44 7.90 -15.96 13.49
N ILE A 45 8.67 -16.70 14.30
CA ILE A 45 9.44 -17.85 13.78
C ILE A 45 8.52 -19.04 13.54
N ALA A 46 7.56 -19.31 14.42
CA ALA A 46 6.61 -20.40 14.27
C ALA A 46 5.82 -20.29 12.96
N SER A 47 5.34 -19.09 12.63
CA SER A 47 4.60 -18.86 11.38
C SER A 47 5.41 -19.14 10.10
N ILE A 48 6.74 -18.99 10.17
CA ILE A 48 7.60 -19.38 9.04
C ILE A 48 7.56 -20.90 8.87
N TYR A 49 7.68 -21.65 9.96
CA TYR A 49 7.60 -23.12 9.92
C TYR A 49 6.22 -23.60 9.46
N ASP A 50 5.16 -23.02 9.98
CA ASP A 50 3.79 -23.31 9.57
C ASP A 50 3.58 -23.09 8.06
N GLN A 51 4.11 -21.97 7.55
CA GLN A 51 4.03 -21.65 6.13
C GLN A 51 4.83 -22.65 5.25
N ILE A 52 5.99 -23.11 5.74
CA ILE A 52 6.78 -24.15 5.06
C ILE A 52 6.01 -25.46 5.04
N GLU A 53 5.40 -25.88 6.17
CA GLU A 53 4.61 -27.11 6.24
C GLU A 53 3.39 -27.08 5.31
N GLN A 54 2.70 -25.93 5.23
CA GLN A 54 1.52 -25.78 4.37
C GLN A 54 1.85 -25.76 2.87
N SER A 55 2.95 -25.12 2.49
CA SER A 55 3.30 -24.91 1.08
C SER A 55 4.26 -25.95 0.51
N GLY A 56 5.05 -26.61 1.36
CA GLY A 56 6.18 -27.43 0.96
C GLY A 56 7.38 -26.64 0.40
N ILE A 57 7.34 -25.28 0.46
CA ILE A 57 8.38 -24.41 -0.08
C ILE A 57 9.26 -23.91 1.07
N HIS A 58 10.58 -24.14 0.95
CA HIS A 58 11.55 -23.77 1.98
C HIS A 58 12.18 -22.40 1.79
N GLU A 59 11.86 -21.72 0.70
CA GLU A 59 12.36 -20.38 0.38
C GLU A 59 11.27 -19.32 0.60
N GLY A 60 11.66 -18.16 1.14
CA GLY A 60 10.69 -17.11 1.39
C GLY A 60 11.26 -15.80 1.91
N ILE A 61 10.34 -14.89 2.18
CA ILE A 61 10.59 -13.59 2.77
C ILE A 61 9.84 -13.52 4.09
N LEU A 62 10.55 -13.15 5.16
CA LEU A 62 9.96 -12.61 6.37
C LEU A 62 9.95 -11.09 6.24
N PHE A 63 8.76 -10.51 6.07
CA PHE A 63 8.57 -9.08 5.95
C PHE A 63 8.12 -8.49 7.28
N LEU A 64 8.90 -7.53 7.80
CA LEU A 64 8.65 -6.85 9.07
C LEU A 64 8.35 -5.38 8.80
N ASP A 65 7.09 -5.00 8.91
CA ASP A 65 6.65 -3.62 8.68
C ASP A 65 6.79 -2.78 9.96
N GLU A 66 6.96 -1.47 9.77
CA GLU A 66 7.11 -0.46 10.82
C GLU A 66 8.26 -0.75 11.81
N ILE A 67 9.37 -1.32 11.32
CA ILE A 67 10.49 -1.77 12.15
C ILE A 67 11.10 -0.64 12.99
N ASN A 68 11.00 0.59 12.58
CA ASN A 68 11.52 1.75 13.31
C ASN A 68 10.49 2.43 14.24
N CYS A 69 9.29 1.85 14.34
CA CYS A 69 8.26 2.25 15.30
C CYS A 69 8.18 1.33 16.53
N VAL A 70 9.10 0.38 16.68
CA VAL A 70 9.13 -0.54 17.81
C VAL A 70 9.40 0.18 19.12
N SER A 71 8.87 -0.39 20.23
CA SER A 71 9.09 0.13 21.57
C SER A 71 10.58 0.11 21.95
N GLU A 72 10.98 1.00 22.88
CA GLU A 72 12.36 1.05 23.41
C GLU A 72 12.85 -0.28 23.96
N THR A 73 11.95 -1.03 24.57
CA THR A 73 12.27 -2.32 25.18
C THR A 73 12.44 -3.42 24.16
N LEU A 74 11.82 -3.29 22.97
CA LEU A 74 11.89 -4.29 21.90
C LEU A 74 13.01 -3.98 20.89
N ALA A 75 13.35 -2.72 20.67
CA ALA A 75 14.32 -2.30 19.66
C ALA A 75 15.67 -3.04 19.75
N PRO A 76 16.34 -3.19 20.92
CA PRO A 76 17.61 -3.92 20.98
C PRO A 76 17.48 -5.39 20.56
N THR A 77 16.34 -6.01 20.89
CA THR A 77 16.06 -7.40 20.52
C THR A 77 15.84 -7.56 19.03
N MET A 78 15.15 -6.61 18.41
CA MET A 78 14.96 -6.60 16.96
C MET A 78 16.27 -6.39 16.20
N LEU A 79 17.16 -5.53 16.71
CA LEU A 79 18.48 -5.35 16.12
C LEU A 79 19.30 -6.65 16.16
N GLN A 80 19.27 -7.34 17.31
CA GLN A 80 19.91 -8.63 17.46
C GLN A 80 19.31 -9.66 16.50
N PHE A 81 17.99 -9.66 16.35
CA PHE A 81 17.29 -10.53 15.41
C PHE A 81 17.68 -10.27 13.95
N LEU A 82 17.75 -9.02 13.54
CA LEU A 82 18.21 -8.67 12.18
C LEU A 82 19.65 -9.16 11.92
N GLN A 83 20.51 -9.13 12.93
CA GLN A 83 21.90 -9.56 12.82
C GLN A 83 22.07 -11.08 12.76
N TYR A 84 21.43 -11.78 13.71
CA TYR A 84 21.67 -13.22 13.91
C TYR A 84 20.55 -14.12 13.39
N LYS A 85 19.44 -13.54 12.99
CA LYS A 85 18.22 -14.25 12.56
C LYS A 85 17.69 -15.21 13.63
N THR A 86 17.82 -14.82 14.92
CA THR A 86 17.40 -15.65 16.07
C THR A 86 16.60 -14.84 17.08
N PHE A 87 15.58 -15.48 17.64
CA PHE A 87 14.94 -15.08 18.89
C PHE A 87 15.15 -16.17 19.93
N GLY A 88 15.80 -15.84 21.05
CA GLY A 88 16.21 -16.85 22.03
C GLY A 88 17.05 -17.96 21.38
N ASN A 89 16.60 -19.20 21.52
CA ASN A 89 17.26 -20.38 20.95
C ASN A 89 16.74 -20.76 19.55
N HIS A 90 15.75 -20.03 19.05
CA HIS A 90 15.07 -20.36 17.79
C HIS A 90 15.59 -19.48 16.64
N ARG A 91 15.89 -20.13 15.53
CA ARG A 91 16.45 -19.49 14.35
C ARG A 91 15.43 -19.45 13.22
N VAL A 92 15.46 -18.37 12.43
CA VAL A 92 14.77 -18.32 11.13
C VAL A 92 15.35 -19.40 10.23
N PRO A 93 14.53 -20.26 9.59
CA PRO A 93 14.98 -21.30 8.69
C PRO A 93 15.88 -20.77 7.57
N ASP A 94 16.85 -21.56 7.17
CA ASP A 94 17.67 -21.27 5.99
C ASP A 94 16.75 -21.18 4.74
N GLY A 95 17.09 -20.28 3.82
CA GLY A 95 16.24 -19.99 2.66
C GLY A 95 15.31 -18.78 2.84
N PHE A 96 15.12 -18.29 4.08
CA PHE A 96 14.35 -17.07 4.33
C PHE A 96 15.24 -15.83 4.42
N VAL A 97 14.81 -14.77 3.70
CA VAL A 97 15.41 -13.43 3.77
C VAL A 97 14.52 -12.55 4.63
N ILE A 98 15.14 -11.79 5.54
CA ILE A 98 14.41 -10.78 6.32
C ILE A 98 14.42 -9.47 5.53
N VAL A 99 13.24 -8.94 5.28
CA VAL A 99 13.01 -7.63 4.66
C VAL A 99 12.25 -6.78 5.66
N THR A 100 12.69 -5.55 5.88
CA THR A 100 12.04 -4.64 6.80
C THR A 100 11.61 -3.37 6.08
N ALA A 101 10.48 -2.82 6.48
CA ALA A 101 10.01 -1.51 6.05
C ALA A 101 9.85 -0.57 7.23
N GLY A 102 9.98 0.72 6.97
CA GLY A 102 9.78 1.76 7.96
C GLY A 102 9.65 3.11 7.30
N ASN A 103 8.87 3.98 7.90
CA ASN A 103 8.66 5.34 7.42
C ASN A 103 9.76 6.27 7.96
N PRO A 104 10.18 7.28 7.22
CA PRO A 104 11.11 8.27 7.74
C PRO A 104 10.46 9.14 8.84
N PRO A 105 11.26 9.75 9.74
CA PRO A 105 10.77 10.51 10.90
C PRO A 105 9.83 11.68 10.56
N GLU A 106 9.93 12.22 9.36
CA GLU A 106 9.09 13.32 8.87
C GLU A 106 7.61 12.93 8.80
N TYR A 107 7.32 11.66 8.55
CA TYR A 107 5.94 11.15 8.43
C TYR A 107 5.35 10.72 9.77
N ASN A 108 6.18 10.26 10.70
CA ASN A 108 5.71 9.75 11.98
C ASN A 108 6.65 10.15 13.13
N LYS A 109 6.14 10.93 14.10
CA LYS A 109 6.91 11.36 15.28
C LYS A 109 7.34 10.23 16.21
N SER A 110 6.70 9.07 16.12
CA SER A 110 7.05 7.87 16.90
C SER A 110 8.21 7.08 16.27
N VAL A 111 8.62 7.45 15.08
CA VAL A 111 9.74 6.83 14.37
C VAL A 111 11.06 7.22 15.02
N ARG A 112 11.92 6.23 15.16
CA ARG A 112 13.31 6.42 15.59
C ARG A 112 14.24 6.19 14.41
N ASP A 113 15.22 7.05 14.26
CA ASP A 113 16.33 6.76 13.37
C ASP A 113 17.13 5.58 13.93
N PHE A 114 17.50 4.69 13.03
CA PHE A 114 18.46 3.66 13.36
C PHE A 114 19.85 4.28 13.50
N ASP A 115 20.60 3.79 14.45
CA ASP A 115 21.99 4.17 14.60
C ASP A 115 22.88 3.61 13.45
N ILE A 116 24.09 4.12 13.34
CA ILE A 116 25.06 3.71 12.33
C ILE A 116 25.34 2.21 12.40
N VAL A 117 25.30 1.62 13.59
CA VAL A 117 25.58 0.20 13.82
C VAL A 117 24.48 -0.67 13.21
N THR A 118 23.24 -0.19 13.25
CA THR A 118 22.10 -0.86 12.61
C THR A 118 22.18 -0.74 11.09
N TYR A 119 22.48 0.45 10.57
CA TYR A 119 22.59 0.66 9.14
C TYR A 119 23.74 -0.13 8.50
N ASP A 120 24.81 -0.39 9.22
CA ASP A 120 25.93 -1.24 8.75
C ASP A 120 25.53 -2.72 8.53
N ARG A 121 24.44 -3.16 9.16
CA ARG A 121 23.94 -4.56 9.13
C ARG A 121 22.87 -4.80 8.09
N VAL A 122 22.28 -3.76 7.52
CA VAL A 122 21.18 -3.84 6.56
C VAL A 122 21.53 -3.16 5.25
N LYS A 123 20.93 -3.62 4.16
CA LYS A 123 20.99 -2.90 2.88
C LYS A 123 19.79 -1.97 2.81
N ARG A 124 20.03 -0.68 2.81
CA ARG A 124 18.98 0.34 2.75
C ARG A 124 18.57 0.61 1.30
N ILE A 125 17.28 0.56 1.06
CA ILE A 125 16.65 0.91 -0.21
C ILE A 125 15.66 2.03 0.09
N TYR A 126 15.78 3.14 -0.65
CA TYR A 126 14.82 4.23 -0.58
C TYR A 126 13.73 3.98 -1.63
N ILE A 127 12.49 4.07 -1.19
CA ILE A 127 11.32 3.99 -2.05
C ILE A 127 10.76 5.39 -2.15
N GLU A 128 10.69 5.91 -3.36
CA GLU A 128 10.12 7.21 -3.68
C GLU A 128 8.78 7.01 -4.39
N GLU A 129 7.89 7.98 -4.25
CA GLU A 129 6.64 8.01 -4.96
C GLU A 129 6.87 8.34 -6.44
N ASP A 130 6.30 7.54 -7.33
CA ASP A 130 6.34 7.76 -8.78
C ASP A 130 4.97 7.51 -9.39
N PHE A 131 4.37 8.57 -9.91
CA PHE A 131 3.06 8.47 -10.56
C PHE A 131 3.08 7.54 -11.77
N SER A 132 4.15 7.52 -12.56
CA SER A 132 4.23 6.70 -13.76
C SER A 132 4.25 5.21 -13.43
N VAL A 133 4.97 4.83 -12.38
CA VAL A 133 5.00 3.46 -11.86
C VAL A 133 3.66 3.08 -11.22
N TRP A 134 3.10 3.97 -10.39
CA TRP A 134 1.79 3.74 -9.77
C TRP A 134 0.67 3.60 -10.81
N LYS A 135 0.74 4.32 -11.89
CA LYS A 135 -0.23 4.27 -12.99
C LYS A 135 -0.34 2.87 -13.62
N GLU A 136 0.76 2.13 -13.75
CA GLU A 136 0.73 0.75 -14.23
C GLU A 136 -0.05 -0.17 -13.28
N TYR A 137 0.16 0.02 -11.98
CA TYR A 137 -0.64 -0.65 -10.95
C TYR A 137 -2.10 -0.20 -11.02
N ALA A 138 -2.36 1.09 -11.13
CA ALA A 138 -3.69 1.69 -11.14
C ALA A 138 -4.58 1.14 -12.26
N TYR A 139 -4.04 0.90 -13.44
CA TYR A 139 -4.78 0.23 -14.53
C TYR A 139 -5.15 -1.22 -14.16
N LYS A 140 -4.23 -1.97 -13.55
CA LYS A 140 -4.50 -3.36 -13.12
C LYS A 140 -5.50 -3.41 -11.97
N ALA A 141 -5.42 -2.48 -11.02
CA ALA A 141 -6.33 -2.31 -9.90
C ALA A 141 -7.66 -1.64 -10.31
N GLN A 142 -7.79 -1.24 -11.58
CA GLN A 142 -8.97 -0.57 -12.10
C GLN A 142 -9.33 0.71 -11.34
N ILE A 143 -8.35 1.53 -11.04
CA ILE A 143 -8.59 2.85 -10.44
C ILE A 143 -9.53 3.66 -11.35
N HIS A 144 -10.41 4.46 -10.75
CA HIS A 144 -11.45 5.21 -11.44
C HIS A 144 -10.86 6.13 -12.53
N GLY A 145 -11.45 6.11 -13.74
CA GLY A 145 -10.93 6.84 -14.89
C GLY A 145 -10.79 8.35 -14.69
N ALA A 146 -11.69 8.96 -13.92
CA ALA A 146 -11.58 10.37 -13.57
C ALA A 146 -10.32 10.69 -12.76
N ILE A 147 -9.90 9.79 -11.86
CA ILE A 147 -8.67 9.97 -11.08
C ILE A 147 -7.46 9.87 -11.99
N LEU A 148 -7.41 8.85 -12.84
CA LEU A 148 -6.29 8.67 -13.77
C LEU A 148 -6.14 9.84 -14.73
N SER A 149 -7.24 10.29 -15.34
CA SER A 149 -7.22 11.43 -16.25
C SER A 149 -6.88 12.76 -15.56
N TYR A 150 -7.35 12.97 -14.33
CA TYR A 150 -6.98 14.13 -13.52
C TYR A 150 -5.47 14.14 -13.21
N LEU A 151 -4.93 13.02 -12.76
CA LEU A 151 -3.51 12.92 -12.40
C LEU A 151 -2.58 12.96 -13.63
N GLU A 152 -3.05 12.61 -14.82
CA GLU A 152 -2.29 12.86 -16.06
C GLU A 152 -2.11 14.35 -16.34
N ILE A 153 -3.10 15.16 -16.02
CA ILE A 153 -3.05 16.61 -16.19
C ILE A 153 -2.23 17.25 -15.06
N LYS A 154 -2.43 16.78 -13.83
CA LYS A 154 -1.88 17.37 -12.59
C LYS A 154 -1.07 16.34 -11.80
N LYS A 155 0.04 15.89 -12.39
CA LYS A 155 0.89 14.84 -11.82
C LYS A 155 1.41 15.17 -10.41
N ASN A 156 1.64 16.46 -10.14
CA ASN A 156 2.12 16.91 -8.82
C ASN A 156 1.08 16.69 -7.70
N ASN A 157 -0.19 16.51 -8.04
CA ASN A 157 -1.26 16.24 -7.07
C ASN A 157 -1.35 14.75 -6.69
N PHE A 158 -0.53 13.89 -7.30
CA PHE A 158 -0.49 12.48 -6.97
C PHE A 158 -0.03 12.22 -5.53
N TYR A 159 1.00 12.94 -5.12
CA TYR A 159 1.56 12.82 -3.79
C TYR A 159 1.97 14.21 -3.28
N SER A 160 1.49 14.57 -2.11
CA SER A 160 1.81 15.81 -1.43
C SER A 160 1.77 15.60 0.07
N VAL A 161 2.80 16.02 0.78
CA VAL A 161 2.82 16.06 2.25
C VAL A 161 3.35 17.41 2.66
N VAL A 162 2.47 18.27 3.16
CA VAL A 162 2.79 19.60 3.63
C VAL A 162 2.50 19.69 5.12
N SER A 163 3.46 20.18 5.88
CA SER A 163 3.30 20.47 7.31
C SER A 163 3.47 21.96 7.51
N ASP A 164 2.43 22.63 7.93
CA ASP A 164 2.44 24.06 8.24
C ASP A 164 1.90 24.33 9.66
N LEU A 165 1.71 25.61 9.99
CA LEU A 165 1.21 26.03 11.31
C LEU A 165 -0.25 25.62 11.55
N ASP A 166 -1.03 25.43 10.48
CA ASP A 166 -2.44 25.06 10.54
C ASP A 166 -2.67 23.56 10.62
N GLY A 167 -1.60 22.75 10.39
CA GLY A 167 -1.67 21.30 10.50
C GLY A 167 -0.90 20.56 9.42
N LYS A 168 -1.21 19.28 9.29
CA LYS A 168 -0.67 18.45 8.21
C LYS A 168 -1.72 18.30 7.12
N ARG A 169 -1.36 18.67 5.90
CA ARG A 169 -2.14 18.39 4.70
C ARG A 169 -1.41 17.34 3.88
N PHE A 170 -2.12 16.36 3.39
CA PHE A 170 -1.48 15.31 2.60
C PHE A 170 -2.41 14.65 1.60
N VAL A 171 -1.83 14.22 0.50
CA VAL A 171 -2.42 13.35 -0.50
C VAL A 171 -1.45 12.23 -0.78
N THR A 172 -1.93 10.99 -0.83
CA THR A 172 -1.11 9.81 -1.04
C THR A 172 -1.73 8.88 -2.08
N ALA A 173 -0.94 7.98 -2.63
CA ALA A 173 -1.42 6.93 -3.53
C ALA A 173 -2.57 6.11 -2.92
N ARG A 174 -2.51 5.82 -1.60
CA ARG A 174 -3.58 5.13 -0.87
C ARG A 174 -4.86 5.95 -0.84
N GLY A 175 -4.77 7.26 -0.56
CA GLY A 175 -5.94 8.15 -0.57
C GLY A 175 -6.65 8.16 -1.92
N TRP A 176 -5.92 8.17 -3.03
CA TRP A 176 -6.49 8.06 -4.38
C TRP A 176 -7.15 6.70 -4.64
N GLU A 177 -6.55 5.61 -4.15
CA GLU A 177 -7.12 4.27 -4.29
C GLU A 177 -8.40 4.10 -3.49
N ASP A 178 -8.40 4.51 -2.22
CA ASP A 178 -9.57 4.47 -1.34
C ASP A 178 -10.71 5.33 -1.90
N LEU A 179 -10.40 6.54 -2.35
CA LEU A 179 -11.35 7.42 -3.05
C LEU A 179 -11.96 6.71 -4.27
N SER A 180 -11.12 6.09 -5.10
CA SER A 180 -11.57 5.36 -6.28
C SER A 180 -12.57 4.24 -5.97
N GLN A 181 -12.30 3.47 -4.93
CA GLN A 181 -13.17 2.35 -4.53
C GLN A 181 -14.56 2.85 -4.12
N VAL A 182 -14.59 3.90 -3.30
CA VAL A 182 -15.86 4.42 -2.79
C VAL A 182 -16.60 5.24 -3.85
N MET A 183 -15.93 5.98 -4.72
CA MET A 183 -16.54 6.65 -5.88
C MET A 183 -17.37 5.69 -6.72
N LYS A 184 -16.83 4.50 -7.05
CA LYS A 184 -17.56 3.49 -7.84
C LYS A 184 -18.85 3.02 -7.16
N VAL A 185 -18.82 2.88 -5.85
CA VAL A 185 -20.01 2.51 -5.06
C VAL A 185 -21.03 3.66 -5.06
N TYR A 186 -20.57 4.90 -4.88
CA TYR A 186 -21.43 6.08 -4.89
C TYR A 186 -22.10 6.28 -6.24
N GLU A 187 -21.37 6.10 -7.35
CA GLU A 187 -21.94 6.13 -8.70
C GLU A 187 -23.03 5.06 -8.89
N GLN A 188 -22.79 3.83 -8.43
CA GLN A 188 -23.78 2.74 -8.52
C GLN A 188 -25.04 3.02 -7.71
N LEU A 189 -24.90 3.70 -6.58
CA LEU A 189 -26.02 4.07 -5.70
C LEU A 189 -26.67 5.40 -6.08
N GLY A 190 -26.08 6.15 -7.02
CA GLY A 190 -26.56 7.47 -7.44
C GLY A 190 -26.34 8.57 -6.40
N PHE A 191 -25.34 8.41 -5.52
CA PHE A 191 -24.96 9.44 -4.55
C PHE A 191 -24.05 10.49 -5.18
N ALA A 192 -24.13 11.73 -4.66
CA ALA A 192 -23.25 12.81 -5.11
C ALA A 192 -21.82 12.60 -4.65
N ILE A 193 -20.88 12.92 -5.52
CA ILE A 193 -19.45 12.96 -5.25
C ILE A 193 -19.04 14.43 -5.37
N ASP A 194 -18.97 15.10 -4.25
CA ASP A 194 -18.67 16.52 -4.12
C ASP A 194 -17.38 16.75 -3.32
N TYR A 195 -17.09 18.02 -3.03
CA TYR A 195 -15.92 18.38 -2.24
C TYR A 195 -15.92 17.75 -0.84
N ASP A 196 -17.07 17.77 -0.15
CA ASP A 196 -17.17 17.27 1.24
C ASP A 196 -16.94 15.77 1.31
N PHE A 197 -17.26 15.05 0.25
CA PHE A 197 -16.92 13.64 0.09
C PHE A 197 -15.43 13.45 -0.21
N VAL A 198 -14.89 14.17 -1.19
CA VAL A 198 -13.50 13.99 -1.66
C VAL A 198 -12.47 14.34 -0.59
N VAL A 199 -12.69 15.40 0.20
CA VAL A 199 -11.76 15.86 1.22
C VAL A 199 -11.52 14.84 2.35
N GLN A 200 -12.43 13.89 2.54
CA GLN A 200 -12.28 12.81 3.51
C GLN A 200 -11.16 11.84 3.15
N TYR A 201 -10.83 11.72 1.86
CA TYR A 201 -9.79 10.83 1.32
C TYR A 201 -8.51 11.59 0.94
N LEU A 202 -8.69 12.77 0.35
CA LEU A 202 -7.60 13.66 -0.02
C LEU A 202 -7.51 14.77 1.02
N GLN A 203 -6.73 14.58 2.06
CA GLN A 203 -6.64 15.49 3.19
C GLN A 203 -5.79 16.74 2.87
N ASP A 204 -5.97 17.28 1.67
CA ASP A 204 -5.52 18.56 1.18
C ASP A 204 -6.71 19.25 0.52
N GLU A 205 -7.18 20.35 1.14
CA GLU A 205 -8.40 21.05 0.74
C GLU A 205 -8.32 21.61 -0.68
N GLU A 206 -7.14 22.07 -1.11
CA GLU A 206 -6.96 22.65 -2.45
C GLU A 206 -7.06 21.56 -3.51
N ILE A 207 -6.36 20.45 -3.29
CA ILE A 207 -6.38 19.30 -4.21
C ILE A 207 -7.77 18.67 -4.22
N ALA A 208 -8.42 18.53 -3.06
CA ALA A 208 -9.77 17.97 -2.97
C ALA A 208 -10.80 18.81 -3.72
N ARG A 209 -10.75 20.15 -3.58
CA ARG A 209 -11.65 21.07 -4.28
C ARG A 209 -11.41 21.04 -5.79
N ASP A 210 -10.17 21.02 -6.18
CA ASP A 210 -9.77 20.99 -7.58
C ASP A 210 -10.20 19.68 -8.26
N PHE A 211 -10.02 18.53 -7.58
CA PHE A 211 -10.48 17.25 -8.10
C PHE A 211 -12.01 17.15 -8.15
N ALA A 212 -12.73 17.66 -7.14
CA ALA A 212 -14.20 17.66 -7.15
C ALA A 212 -14.75 18.47 -8.33
N ALA A 213 -14.19 19.67 -8.59
CA ALA A 213 -14.56 20.47 -9.75
C ALA A 213 -14.22 19.75 -11.09
N TYR A 214 -13.07 19.09 -11.15
CA TYR A 214 -12.71 18.29 -12.32
C TYR A 214 -13.69 17.12 -12.54
N TYR A 215 -14.10 16.43 -11.47
CA TYR A 215 -15.03 15.30 -11.56
C TYR A 215 -16.42 15.73 -12.05
N GLU A 216 -16.88 16.92 -11.64
CA GLU A 216 -18.14 17.49 -12.17
C GLU A 216 -18.06 17.68 -13.69
N LEU A 217 -16.94 18.23 -14.19
CA LEU A 217 -16.70 18.38 -15.63
C LEU A 217 -16.58 17.03 -16.35
N TYR A 218 -15.90 16.08 -15.75
CA TYR A 218 -15.77 14.72 -16.27
C TYR A 218 -17.12 14.06 -16.48
N ASN A 219 -18.04 14.16 -15.52
CA ASN A 219 -19.40 13.64 -15.65
C ASN A 219 -20.22 14.40 -16.69
N LYS A 220 -20.07 15.72 -16.77
CA LYS A 220 -20.68 16.52 -17.82
C LYS A 220 -20.26 16.03 -19.21
N TYR A 221 -18.98 15.81 -19.43
CA TYR A 221 -18.47 15.30 -20.70
C TYR A 221 -18.93 13.88 -21.01
N LYS A 222 -19.00 13.01 -19.99
CA LYS A 222 -19.55 11.65 -20.14
C LYS A 222 -20.97 11.67 -20.73
N ASN A 223 -21.79 12.61 -20.27
CA ASN A 223 -23.16 12.78 -20.75
C ASN A 223 -23.25 13.47 -22.13
N ILE A 224 -22.41 14.46 -22.41
CA ILE A 224 -22.40 15.21 -23.68
C ILE A 224 -21.95 14.32 -24.84
N TYR A 225 -20.87 13.54 -24.64
CA TYR A 225 -20.24 12.76 -25.70
C TYR A 225 -20.84 11.36 -25.86
N ARG A 226 -21.80 10.96 -25.02
CA ARG A 226 -22.48 9.66 -25.14
C ARG A 226 -21.52 8.49 -25.40
N ILE A 227 -20.56 8.33 -24.49
CA ILE A 227 -19.47 7.35 -24.62
C ILE A 227 -19.92 5.94 -25.06
N PRO A 228 -21.03 5.37 -24.54
CA PRO A 228 -21.52 4.07 -25.00
C PRO A 228 -21.79 4.03 -26.51
N GLU A 229 -22.43 5.08 -27.07
CA GLU A 229 -22.73 5.16 -28.49
C GLU A 229 -21.45 5.20 -29.35
N ILE A 230 -20.39 5.87 -28.86
CA ILE A 230 -19.08 5.90 -29.54
C ILE A 230 -18.46 4.50 -29.55
N LEU A 231 -18.54 3.75 -28.47
CA LEU A 231 -18.00 2.38 -28.38
C LEU A 231 -18.78 1.41 -29.29
N GLU A 232 -20.06 1.66 -29.51
CA GLU A 232 -20.88 0.91 -30.48
C GLU A 232 -20.63 1.28 -31.96
N GLY A 233 -19.69 2.22 -32.20
CA GLY A 233 -19.31 2.67 -33.55
C GLY A 233 -20.15 3.83 -34.08
N SER A 234 -21.05 4.41 -33.29
CA SER A 234 -21.79 5.61 -33.63
C SER A 234 -20.94 6.85 -33.35
N ILE A 235 -20.97 7.83 -34.26
CA ILE A 235 -20.30 9.12 -34.07
C ILE A 235 -21.37 10.16 -33.75
N PRO A 236 -21.55 10.55 -32.45
CA PRO A 236 -22.53 11.59 -32.13
C PRO A 236 -22.21 12.92 -32.83
N GLU A 237 -23.22 13.67 -33.22
CA GLU A 237 -23.03 14.97 -33.92
C GLU A 237 -22.11 15.92 -33.12
N ASN A 238 -22.19 15.89 -31.81
CA ASN A 238 -21.34 16.70 -30.88
C ASN A 238 -19.86 16.29 -30.90
N SER A 239 -19.50 15.13 -31.44
CA SER A 239 -18.09 14.68 -31.53
C SER A 239 -17.24 15.56 -32.45
N MET A 240 -17.85 16.24 -33.39
CA MET A 240 -17.16 17.22 -34.25
C MET A 240 -16.63 18.44 -33.47
N THR A 241 -17.22 18.76 -32.32
CA THR A 241 -16.75 19.84 -31.42
C THR A 241 -15.46 19.49 -30.71
N ILE A 242 -15.12 18.19 -30.57
CA ILE A 242 -13.89 17.72 -29.89
C ILE A 242 -12.64 18.28 -30.57
N LYS A 243 -12.65 18.47 -31.87
CA LYS A 243 -11.50 19.00 -32.62
C LYS A 243 -11.04 20.37 -32.04
N ASN A 244 -11.98 21.20 -31.65
CA ASN A 244 -11.76 22.55 -31.14
C ASN A 244 -11.79 22.61 -29.60
N ALA A 245 -12.04 21.49 -28.92
CA ALA A 245 -12.11 21.44 -27.46
C ALA A 245 -10.74 21.73 -26.82
N PRO A 246 -10.69 22.29 -25.60
CA PRO A 246 -9.48 22.42 -24.81
C PRO A 246 -8.78 21.06 -24.57
N PHE A 247 -7.49 21.12 -24.25
CA PHE A 247 -6.69 19.92 -24.03
C PHE A 247 -7.26 19.05 -22.88
N ASP A 248 -7.70 19.67 -21.79
CA ASP A 248 -8.25 19.00 -20.62
C ASP A 248 -9.51 18.20 -20.96
N GLU A 249 -10.37 18.76 -21.81
CA GLU A 249 -11.59 18.12 -22.28
C GLU A 249 -11.25 16.90 -23.16
N LYS A 250 -10.28 17.02 -24.07
CA LYS A 250 -9.80 15.91 -24.89
C LYS A 250 -9.22 14.77 -24.07
N LEU A 251 -8.45 15.13 -23.03
CA LEU A 251 -7.84 14.14 -22.13
C LEU A 251 -8.90 13.46 -21.26
N SER A 252 -9.87 14.21 -20.75
CA SER A 252 -11.02 13.66 -20.02
C SER A 252 -11.83 12.69 -20.88
N LEU A 253 -12.08 13.04 -22.14
CA LEU A 253 -12.76 12.17 -23.08
C LEU A 253 -11.97 10.89 -23.36
N LEU A 254 -10.66 11.00 -23.55
CA LEU A 254 -9.80 9.82 -23.72
C LEU A 254 -9.85 8.92 -22.49
N GLY A 255 -9.78 9.49 -21.29
CA GLY A 255 -9.94 8.75 -20.04
C GLY A 255 -11.29 8.03 -19.95
N LEU A 256 -12.39 8.71 -20.32
CA LEU A 256 -13.73 8.13 -20.36
C LEU A 256 -13.83 6.95 -21.35
N LEU A 257 -13.27 7.09 -22.53
CA LEU A 257 -13.26 6.03 -23.52
C LEU A 257 -12.46 4.81 -23.06
N LEU A 258 -11.28 5.01 -22.48
CA LEU A 258 -10.42 3.94 -21.98
C LEU A 258 -11.06 3.20 -20.80
N ASP A 259 -11.68 3.92 -19.86
CA ASP A 259 -12.38 3.33 -18.72
C ASP A 259 -13.57 2.49 -19.20
N SER A 260 -14.42 3.05 -20.05
CA SER A 260 -15.59 2.36 -20.59
C SER A 260 -15.22 1.13 -21.43
N LEU A 261 -14.18 1.23 -22.25
CA LEU A 261 -13.65 0.09 -23.02
C LEU A 261 -13.11 -1.00 -22.09
N GLY A 262 -12.37 -0.63 -21.04
CA GLY A 262 -11.87 -1.57 -20.03
C GLY A 262 -13.00 -2.31 -19.32
N GLN A 263 -14.08 -1.62 -18.96
CA GLN A 263 -15.26 -2.20 -18.34
C GLN A 263 -15.99 -3.18 -19.28
N GLU A 264 -16.10 -2.86 -20.55
CA GLU A 264 -16.67 -3.75 -21.55
C GLU A 264 -15.87 -5.05 -21.72
N PHE A 265 -14.53 -4.95 -21.79
CA PHE A 265 -13.65 -6.13 -21.82
C PHE A 265 -13.85 -7.02 -20.60
N ILE A 266 -13.88 -6.46 -19.40
CA ILE A 266 -14.07 -7.21 -18.16
C ILE A 266 -15.45 -7.90 -18.16
N SER A 267 -16.48 -7.16 -18.52
CA SER A 267 -17.85 -7.71 -18.65
C SER A 267 -17.91 -8.88 -19.62
N TYR A 268 -17.23 -8.74 -20.76
CA TYR A 268 -17.17 -9.78 -21.78
C TYR A 268 -16.48 -11.06 -21.27
N PHE A 269 -15.35 -10.94 -20.61
CA PHE A 269 -14.64 -12.09 -20.07
C PHE A 269 -15.36 -12.75 -18.88
N ARG A 270 -16.02 -11.97 -18.02
CA ARG A 270 -16.84 -12.52 -16.92
C ARG A 270 -18.07 -13.31 -17.41
N LYS A 271 -18.63 -12.94 -18.56
CA LYS A 271 -19.76 -13.69 -19.16
C LYS A 271 -19.32 -15.00 -19.81
N LYS A 272 -18.03 -15.18 -20.06
CA LYS A 272 -17.47 -16.39 -20.71
C LYS A 272 -16.78 -17.36 -19.74
N ALA A 273 -16.54 -16.94 -18.49
CA ALA A 273 -16.02 -17.78 -17.40
C ALA A 273 -17.18 -18.39 -16.60
#